data_e0d47b857602823ccd277b764f10147b
#
_entry.id   e0d47b857602823ccd277b764f10147b
#
_cell.length_a   1.000
_cell.length_b   1.000
_cell.length_c   1.000
_cell.angle_alpha   90.00
_cell.angle_beta   90.00
_cell.angle_gamma   90.00
#
_symmetry.space_group_name_H-M   'P 1'
#
loop_
_entity.id
_entity.type
_entity.pdbx_description
1 polymer ?
#
loop_
_entity_poly.entity_id
_entity_poly.type
_entity_poly.pdbx_seq_one_letter_code
_entity_poly.pdbx_strand_id
1 'polypeptide(L)'
;LVRSRGLGDVYKRQLPVCVLLYLLAYIDKSNISQAMLDGKNLPNGKVEDPGILTSLNMTPHEFSIALTVLFPTYMAFQLPSNLIIRKIGPRIWIPTLALTWGVVETLQGLVTSKAGLYINRIFLGLAEAGLTPGITLLLTFFYVPKELQFRQAFYFTGASLSGSFSGLLATALRKMDGISGQHGWQWVFYIEGIFTVAVAIVCYFIIPNGPRGCFMLSPLERELIMERQHAPTYRYQDLPHLALKLKEVKFEPTSENEGQLLTPPWYKEVLRTFIDERVYLTGILGF
;
A
#
# COMPACT_ATOMS: atom_id res chain seq x y z
N LEU A 1 -13.04 31.06 -5.11
CA LEU A 1 -11.96 30.09 -4.84
C LEU A 1 -11.81 29.90 -3.33
N VAL A 2 -12.78 29.26 -2.67
CA VAL A 2 -12.58 28.74 -1.31
C VAL A 2 -11.75 27.45 -1.46
N ARG A 3 -10.44 27.62 -1.53
CA ARG A 3 -9.47 26.55 -1.35
C ARG A 3 -9.56 26.19 0.13
N SER A 4 -10.40 25.21 0.47
CA SER A 4 -10.55 24.79 1.85
C SER A 4 -9.17 24.38 2.36
N ARG A 5 -8.64 25.10 3.34
CA ARG A 5 -7.29 24.84 3.90
C ARG A 5 -7.19 23.39 4.40
N GLY A 6 -8.25 22.88 5.03
CA GLY A 6 -8.27 21.54 5.58
C GLY A 6 -8.20 20.41 4.55
N LEU A 7 -8.88 20.49 3.40
CA LEU A 7 -8.73 19.49 2.33
C LEU A 7 -7.31 19.50 1.75
N GLY A 8 -6.70 20.69 1.65
CA GLY A 8 -5.29 20.83 1.27
C GLY A 8 -4.34 20.21 2.28
N ASP A 9 -4.65 20.28 3.56
CA ASP A 9 -3.81 19.72 4.62
C ASP A 9 -3.94 18.19 4.72
N VAL A 10 -5.13 17.64 4.51
CA VAL A 10 -5.33 16.18 4.36
C VAL A 10 -4.54 15.66 3.18
N TYR A 11 -4.62 16.32 2.02
CA TYR A 11 -3.85 15.97 0.84
C TYR A 11 -2.34 15.97 1.10
N LYS A 12 -1.82 17.04 1.74
CA LYS A 12 -0.38 17.21 2.01
C LYS A 12 0.18 16.14 2.96
N ARG A 13 -0.63 15.58 3.84
CA ARG A 13 -0.18 14.58 4.83
C ARG A 13 -0.45 13.15 4.38
N GLN A 14 -1.58 12.89 3.75
CA GLN A 14 -2.05 11.55 3.41
C GLN A 14 -1.39 11.01 2.15
N LEU A 15 -1.31 11.82 1.08
CA LEU A 15 -0.75 11.37 -0.19
C LEU A 15 0.74 10.99 -0.09
N PRO A 16 1.62 11.77 0.56
CA PRO A 16 3.02 11.37 0.71
C PRO A 16 3.20 10.04 1.45
N VAL A 17 2.37 9.77 2.46
CA VAL A 17 2.40 8.49 3.19
C VAL A 17 1.97 7.34 2.28
N CYS A 18 0.93 7.52 1.47
CA CYS A 18 0.50 6.51 0.50
C CYS A 18 1.58 6.25 -0.55
N VAL A 19 2.23 7.31 -1.06
CA VAL A 19 3.35 7.20 -2.00
C VAL A 19 4.53 6.47 -1.37
N LEU A 20 4.86 6.79 -0.13
CA LEU A 20 5.95 6.14 0.61
C LEU A 20 5.68 4.64 0.82
N LEU A 21 4.48 4.27 1.27
CA LEU A 21 4.10 2.86 1.43
C LEU A 21 4.17 2.09 0.11
N TYR A 22 3.74 2.72 -0.99
CA TYR A 22 3.80 2.11 -2.30
C TYR A 22 5.22 1.99 -2.83
N LEU A 23 6.05 3.02 -2.62
CA LEU A 23 7.47 3.01 -2.95
C LEU A 23 8.16 1.85 -2.22
N LEU A 24 7.96 1.70 -0.91
CA LEU A 24 8.53 0.61 -0.12
C LEU A 24 8.09 -0.75 -0.66
N ALA A 25 6.81 -0.97 -0.93
CA ALA A 25 6.30 -2.23 -1.47
C ALA A 25 6.93 -2.61 -2.83
N TYR A 26 7.32 -1.63 -3.64
CA TYR A 26 8.01 -1.89 -4.90
C TYR A 26 9.51 -2.03 -4.74
N ILE A 27 10.13 -1.37 -3.76
CA ILE A 27 11.53 -1.57 -3.40
C ILE A 27 11.74 -3.01 -2.95
N ASP A 28 10.88 -3.56 -2.06
CA ASP A 28 10.95 -4.94 -1.60
C ASP A 28 10.89 -5.96 -2.75
N LYS A 29 9.98 -5.75 -3.70
CA LYS A 29 9.89 -6.59 -4.91
C LYS A 29 11.14 -6.52 -5.79
N SER A 30 11.82 -5.38 -5.81
CA SER A 30 13.03 -5.15 -6.58
C SER A 30 14.27 -5.70 -5.88
N ASN A 31 14.33 -5.57 -4.55
CA ASN A 31 15.50 -5.94 -3.75
C ASN A 31 15.85 -7.42 -3.81
N ILE A 32 14.88 -8.31 -3.91
CA ILE A 32 15.17 -9.74 -4.03
C ILE A 32 15.96 -10.04 -5.32
N SER A 33 15.68 -9.32 -6.40
CA SER A 33 16.45 -9.45 -7.64
C SER A 33 17.87 -8.91 -7.49
N GLN A 34 18.06 -7.87 -6.70
CA GLN A 34 19.39 -7.34 -6.35
C GLN A 34 20.15 -8.29 -5.42
N ALA A 35 19.48 -8.95 -4.48
CA ALA A 35 20.04 -9.94 -3.58
C ALA A 35 20.54 -11.21 -4.31
N MET A 36 20.08 -11.47 -5.53
CA MET A 36 20.52 -12.59 -6.34
C MET A 36 21.99 -12.45 -6.78
N LEU A 37 22.46 -11.23 -6.96
CA LEU A 37 23.78 -10.97 -7.54
C LEU A 37 24.89 -11.31 -6.54
N ASP A 38 25.89 -12.08 -6.98
CA ASP A 38 27.11 -12.31 -6.24
C ASP A 38 28.05 -11.09 -6.34
N GLY A 39 28.91 -10.91 -5.35
CA GLY A 39 30.00 -9.96 -5.37
C GLY A 39 31.17 -10.45 -6.25
N LYS A 40 32.40 -10.04 -5.91
CA LYS A 40 33.58 -10.41 -6.67
C LYS A 40 34.03 -11.86 -6.40
N ASN A 41 34.40 -12.56 -7.45
CA ASN A 41 35.11 -13.83 -7.32
C ASN A 41 36.56 -13.60 -6.88
N LEU A 42 36.95 -14.21 -5.78
CA LEU A 42 38.31 -14.19 -5.29
C LEU A 42 39.20 -15.22 -6.03
N PRO A 43 40.53 -15.03 -6.11
CA PRO A 43 41.42 -15.98 -6.78
C PRO A 43 41.43 -17.39 -6.18
N ASN A 44 40.94 -17.54 -4.95
CA ASN A 44 40.81 -18.83 -4.24
C ASN A 44 39.49 -19.56 -4.53
N GLY A 45 38.68 -19.09 -5.47
CA GLY A 45 37.38 -19.67 -5.83
C GLY A 45 36.26 -19.35 -4.85
N LYS A 46 36.51 -18.54 -3.82
CA LYS A 46 35.45 -18.02 -2.93
C LYS A 46 34.84 -16.77 -3.52
N VAL A 47 33.58 -16.54 -3.23
CA VAL A 47 32.84 -15.32 -3.60
C VAL A 47 32.89 -14.36 -2.41
N GLU A 48 33.35 -13.14 -2.64
CA GLU A 48 33.24 -12.04 -1.69
C GLU A 48 31.81 -11.53 -1.79
N ASP A 49 31.09 -11.41 -0.67
CA ASP A 49 29.69 -11.05 -0.59
C ASP A 49 28.79 -11.97 -1.46
N PRO A 50 28.61 -13.25 -1.08
CA PRO A 50 27.78 -14.18 -1.84
C PRO A 50 26.32 -13.73 -1.83
N GLY A 51 25.67 -13.75 -3.01
CA GLY A 51 24.27 -13.48 -3.16
C GLY A 51 23.40 -14.59 -2.57
N ILE A 52 22.09 -14.39 -2.61
CA ILE A 52 21.12 -15.35 -2.05
C ILE A 52 21.18 -16.72 -2.72
N LEU A 53 21.48 -16.80 -4.02
CA LEU A 53 21.63 -18.06 -4.74
C LEU A 53 22.77 -18.90 -4.17
N THR A 54 23.94 -18.29 -4.04
CA THR A 54 25.15 -18.94 -3.53
C THR A 54 25.01 -19.29 -2.06
N SER A 55 24.46 -18.38 -1.24
CA SER A 55 24.25 -18.56 0.20
C SER A 55 23.28 -19.69 0.53
N LEU A 56 22.20 -19.84 -0.24
CA LEU A 56 21.15 -20.84 -0.01
C LEU A 56 21.31 -22.10 -0.89
N ASN A 57 22.40 -22.20 -1.68
CA ASN A 57 22.63 -23.28 -2.66
C ASN A 57 21.42 -23.48 -3.59
N MET A 58 20.89 -22.40 -4.16
CA MET A 58 19.73 -22.41 -5.04
C MET A 58 20.13 -22.37 -6.51
N THR A 59 19.40 -23.09 -7.34
CA THR A 59 19.48 -22.93 -8.79
C THR A 59 18.68 -21.68 -9.22
N PRO A 60 19.01 -21.07 -10.38
CA PRO A 60 18.22 -19.96 -10.93
C PRO A 60 16.74 -20.31 -11.12
N HIS A 61 16.44 -21.56 -11.45
CA HIS A 61 15.07 -22.05 -11.59
C HIS A 61 14.31 -22.07 -10.23
N GLU A 62 14.93 -22.59 -9.18
CA GLU A 62 14.36 -22.59 -7.82
C GLU A 62 14.12 -21.17 -7.30
N PHE A 63 15.04 -20.26 -7.62
CA PHE A 63 14.87 -18.84 -7.29
C PHE A 63 13.68 -18.20 -8.06
N SER A 64 13.52 -18.54 -9.34
CA SER A 64 12.37 -18.08 -10.12
C SER A 64 11.04 -18.57 -9.53
N ILE A 65 11.01 -19.78 -8.94
CA ILE A 65 9.85 -20.27 -8.19
C ILE A 65 9.59 -19.38 -6.96
N ALA A 66 10.66 -19.00 -6.21
CA ALA A 66 10.52 -18.12 -5.05
C ALA A 66 9.95 -16.73 -5.42
N LEU A 67 10.32 -16.20 -6.59
CA LEU A 67 9.75 -14.95 -7.11
C LEU A 67 8.28 -15.12 -7.49
N THR A 68 7.93 -16.25 -8.09
CA THR A 68 6.60 -16.48 -8.67
C THR A 68 5.58 -16.81 -7.60
N VAL A 69 5.95 -17.54 -6.54
CA VAL A 69 5.02 -18.03 -5.51
C VAL A 69 4.33 -16.91 -4.72
N LEU A 70 4.93 -15.72 -4.69
CA LEU A 70 4.33 -14.53 -4.09
C LEU A 70 3.03 -14.12 -4.78
N PHE A 71 2.97 -14.18 -6.11
CA PHE A 71 1.83 -13.64 -6.88
C PHE A 71 0.52 -14.41 -6.67
N PRO A 72 0.45 -15.75 -6.69
CA PRO A 72 -0.77 -16.48 -6.39
C PRO A 72 -1.33 -16.18 -5.01
N THR A 73 -0.47 -16.08 -4.00
CA THR A 73 -0.89 -15.75 -2.63
C THR A 73 -1.36 -14.30 -2.50
N TYR A 74 -0.68 -13.38 -3.17
CA TYR A 74 -1.10 -11.98 -3.29
C TYR A 74 -2.50 -11.88 -3.92
N MET A 75 -2.74 -12.53 -5.06
CA MET A 75 -4.05 -12.51 -5.75
C MET A 75 -5.15 -13.14 -4.88
N ALA A 76 -4.88 -14.29 -4.28
CA ALA A 76 -5.86 -15.00 -3.45
C ALA A 76 -6.30 -14.19 -2.24
N PHE A 77 -5.37 -13.49 -1.58
CA PHE A 77 -5.69 -12.73 -0.37
C PHE A 77 -6.20 -11.32 -0.62
N GLN A 78 -6.11 -10.82 -1.85
CA GLN A 78 -6.59 -9.48 -2.20
C GLN A 78 -8.09 -9.29 -1.94
N LEU A 79 -8.93 -10.29 -2.29
CA LEU A 79 -10.37 -10.27 -2.02
C LEU A 79 -10.70 -10.30 -0.52
N PRO A 80 -10.18 -11.28 0.28
CA PRO A 80 -10.36 -11.27 1.73
C PRO A 80 -9.93 -9.96 2.39
N SER A 81 -8.79 -9.42 2.00
CA SER A 81 -8.28 -8.15 2.53
C SER A 81 -9.23 -6.98 2.26
N ASN A 82 -9.84 -6.92 1.05
CA ASN A 82 -10.84 -5.92 0.71
C ASN A 82 -12.13 -6.04 1.53
N LEU A 83 -12.51 -7.24 1.93
CA LEU A 83 -13.66 -7.45 2.83
C LEU A 83 -13.34 -7.00 4.25
N ILE A 84 -12.11 -7.27 4.71
CA ILE A 84 -11.65 -6.90 6.04
C ILE A 84 -11.55 -5.38 6.19
N ILE A 85 -10.97 -4.67 5.21
CA ILE A 85 -10.81 -3.22 5.27
C ILE A 85 -12.15 -2.48 5.34
N ARG A 86 -13.20 -3.01 4.69
CA ARG A 86 -14.56 -2.45 4.78
C ARG A 86 -15.14 -2.56 6.19
N LYS A 87 -14.78 -3.58 6.96
CA LYS A 87 -15.26 -3.79 8.34
C LYS A 87 -14.43 -3.03 9.38
N ILE A 88 -13.11 -3.10 9.27
CA ILE A 88 -12.18 -2.56 10.28
C ILE A 88 -11.84 -1.09 9.98
N GLY A 89 -11.90 -0.69 8.72
CA GLY A 89 -11.53 0.63 8.25
C GLY A 89 -10.04 0.75 7.87
N PRO A 90 -9.74 1.71 6.97
CA PRO A 90 -8.38 1.89 6.44
C PRO A 90 -7.36 2.34 7.50
N ARG A 91 -7.78 3.08 8.52
CA ARG A 91 -6.91 3.57 9.59
C ARG A 91 -6.17 2.45 10.32
N ILE A 92 -6.83 1.33 10.53
CA ILE A 92 -6.27 0.18 11.24
C ILE A 92 -5.68 -0.80 10.23
N TRP A 93 -6.42 -1.11 9.17
CA TRP A 93 -6.06 -2.21 8.27
C TRP A 93 -4.81 -1.92 7.44
N ILE A 94 -4.68 -0.73 6.83
CA ILE A 94 -3.51 -0.38 6.02
C ILE A 94 -2.21 -0.43 6.83
N PRO A 95 -2.11 0.21 8.02
CA PRO A 95 -0.92 0.10 8.85
C PRO A 95 -0.66 -1.31 9.37
N THR A 96 -1.71 -2.11 9.64
CA THR A 96 -1.56 -3.51 10.06
C THR A 96 -0.92 -4.34 8.95
N LEU A 97 -1.37 -4.18 7.71
CA LEU A 97 -0.74 -4.84 6.55
C LEU A 97 0.72 -4.42 6.40
N ALA A 98 1.01 -3.11 6.49
CA ALA A 98 2.37 -2.59 6.39
C ALA A 98 3.27 -3.10 7.52
N LEU A 99 2.75 -3.19 8.75
CA LEU A 99 3.46 -3.74 9.89
C LEU A 99 3.77 -5.24 9.69
N THR A 100 2.76 -6.02 9.31
CA THR A 100 2.92 -7.47 9.08
C THR A 100 3.92 -7.72 7.96
N TRP A 101 3.79 -7.00 6.86
CA TRP A 101 4.72 -7.07 5.74
C TRP A 101 6.15 -6.69 6.15
N GLY A 102 6.37 -5.57 6.85
CA GLY A 102 7.70 -5.16 7.31
C GLY A 102 8.35 -6.18 8.26
N VAL A 103 7.57 -6.84 9.12
CA VAL A 103 8.05 -7.95 9.96
C VAL A 103 8.46 -9.14 9.10
N VAL A 104 7.63 -9.57 8.15
CA VAL A 104 7.94 -10.70 7.25
C VAL A 104 9.18 -10.42 6.42
N GLU A 105 9.34 -9.18 5.93
CA GLU A 105 10.51 -8.72 5.19
C GLU A 105 11.78 -8.78 6.04
N THR A 106 11.71 -8.29 7.28
CA THR A 106 12.85 -8.42 8.23
C THR A 106 13.22 -9.89 8.46
N LEU A 107 12.24 -10.76 8.62
CA LEU A 107 12.46 -12.20 8.81
C LEU A 107 13.09 -12.87 7.56
N GLN A 108 12.93 -12.29 6.38
CA GLN A 108 13.58 -12.78 5.17
C GLN A 108 15.11 -12.74 5.26
N GLY A 109 15.67 -11.73 5.93
CA GLY A 109 17.11 -11.67 6.20
C GLY A 109 17.63 -12.83 7.08
N LEU A 110 16.76 -13.48 7.88
CA LEU A 110 17.11 -14.64 8.72
C LEU A 110 17.00 -15.99 8.00
N VAL A 111 16.56 -16.01 6.76
CA VAL A 111 16.36 -17.24 6.01
C VAL A 111 17.69 -17.94 5.71
N THR A 112 17.79 -19.21 6.08
CA THR A 112 18.96 -20.05 5.89
C THR A 112 18.72 -21.26 4.96
N SER A 113 17.50 -21.39 4.43
CA SER A 113 17.11 -22.52 3.58
C SER A 113 16.17 -22.10 2.45
N LYS A 114 16.19 -22.89 1.35
CA LYS A 114 15.26 -22.68 0.21
C LYS A 114 13.78 -22.71 0.65
N ALA A 115 13.43 -23.68 1.49
CA ALA A 115 12.06 -23.83 2.00
C ALA A 115 11.63 -22.61 2.84
N GLY A 116 12.56 -22.08 3.67
CA GLY A 116 12.35 -20.87 4.43
C GLY A 116 12.06 -19.66 3.53
N LEU A 117 12.77 -19.53 2.41
CA LEU A 117 12.52 -18.46 1.44
C LEU A 117 11.13 -18.59 0.80
N TYR A 118 10.72 -19.78 0.39
CA TYR A 118 9.39 -19.99 -0.20
C TYR A 118 8.27 -19.66 0.79
N ILE A 119 8.37 -20.15 2.03
CA ILE A 119 7.39 -19.85 3.09
C ILE A 119 7.34 -18.33 3.35
N ASN A 120 8.48 -17.68 3.46
CA ASN A 120 8.54 -16.24 3.65
C ASN A 120 7.84 -15.48 2.51
N ARG A 121 8.05 -15.88 1.25
CA ARG A 121 7.41 -15.29 0.07
C ARG A 121 5.89 -15.49 0.05
N ILE A 122 5.40 -16.63 0.52
CA ILE A 122 3.97 -16.86 0.69
C ILE A 122 3.37 -15.86 1.69
N PHE A 123 3.98 -15.72 2.87
CA PHE A 123 3.51 -14.78 3.89
C PHE A 123 3.63 -13.32 3.45
N LEU A 124 4.69 -12.98 2.72
CA LEU A 124 4.88 -11.64 2.15
C LEU A 124 3.75 -11.30 1.16
N GLY A 125 3.42 -12.22 0.25
CA GLY A 125 2.30 -12.06 -0.68
C GLY A 125 0.97 -11.84 0.03
N LEU A 126 0.70 -12.59 1.11
CA LEU A 126 -0.49 -12.40 1.94
C LEU A 126 -0.52 -11.01 2.61
N ALA A 127 0.61 -10.58 3.18
CA ALA A 127 0.71 -9.31 3.90
C ALA A 127 0.58 -8.08 2.98
N GLU A 128 1.15 -8.14 1.78
CA GLU A 128 1.08 -7.03 0.80
C GLU A 128 -0.26 -6.93 0.06
N ALA A 129 -1.02 -8.01 -0.05
CA ALA A 129 -2.16 -8.15 -0.98
C ALA A 129 -3.22 -7.04 -0.87
N GLY A 130 -3.43 -6.52 0.34
CA GLY A 130 -4.46 -5.50 0.59
C GLY A 130 -3.98 -4.06 0.47
N LEU A 131 -2.69 -3.81 0.26
CA LEU A 131 -2.14 -2.46 0.32
C LEU A 131 -2.66 -1.59 -0.83
N THR A 132 -2.50 -2.02 -2.06
CA THR A 132 -2.92 -1.26 -3.26
C THR A 132 -4.43 -0.99 -3.29
N PRO A 133 -5.31 -2.00 -3.14
CA PRO A 133 -6.75 -1.73 -3.11
C PRO A 133 -7.17 -0.96 -1.86
N GLY A 134 -6.47 -1.14 -0.74
CA GLY A 134 -6.73 -0.39 0.50
C GLY A 134 -6.43 1.10 0.35
N ILE A 135 -5.30 1.47 -0.24
CA ILE A 135 -4.95 2.87 -0.54
C ILE A 135 -5.96 3.45 -1.53
N THR A 136 -6.31 2.72 -2.58
CA THR A 136 -7.32 3.16 -3.55
C THR A 136 -8.65 3.44 -2.86
N LEU A 137 -9.13 2.53 -2.01
CA LEU A 137 -10.36 2.71 -1.24
C LEU A 137 -10.25 3.93 -0.31
N LEU A 138 -9.14 4.12 0.39
CA LEU A 138 -8.91 5.30 1.22
C LEU A 138 -9.05 6.59 0.42
N LEU A 139 -8.44 6.66 -0.76
CA LEU A 139 -8.53 7.83 -1.63
C LEU A 139 -9.96 8.09 -2.13
N THR A 140 -10.75 7.05 -2.40
CA THR A 140 -12.17 7.23 -2.81
C THR A 140 -13.02 7.89 -1.74
N PHE A 141 -12.65 7.81 -0.46
CA PHE A 141 -13.39 8.48 0.62
C PHE A 141 -13.20 10.01 0.63
N PHE A 142 -12.18 10.53 -0.02
CA PHE A 142 -11.84 11.96 0.01
C PHE A 142 -11.98 12.65 -1.34
N TYR A 143 -11.91 11.89 -2.45
CA TYR A 143 -11.78 12.47 -3.78
C TYR A 143 -12.84 11.94 -4.75
N VAL A 144 -13.33 12.84 -5.60
CA VAL A 144 -14.23 12.49 -6.70
C VAL A 144 -13.46 11.78 -7.82
N PRO A 145 -14.12 10.96 -8.68
CA PRO A 145 -13.43 10.14 -9.68
C PRO A 145 -12.42 10.86 -10.57
N LYS A 146 -12.74 12.08 -11.01
CA LYS A 146 -11.83 12.90 -11.84
C LYS A 146 -10.54 13.30 -11.11
N GLU A 147 -10.63 13.58 -9.81
CA GLU A 147 -9.49 13.94 -8.98
C GLU A 147 -8.72 12.70 -8.55
N LEU A 148 -9.42 11.59 -8.38
CA LEU A 148 -8.85 10.31 -7.98
C LEU A 148 -7.83 9.79 -9.01
N GLN A 149 -8.16 9.84 -10.31
CA GLN A 149 -7.26 9.40 -11.39
C GLN A 149 -5.89 10.07 -11.35
N PHE A 150 -5.87 11.40 -11.18
CA PHE A 150 -4.61 12.14 -11.09
C PHE A 150 -3.78 11.72 -9.87
N ARG A 151 -4.44 11.49 -8.73
CA ARG A 151 -3.76 11.09 -7.49
C ARG A 151 -3.27 9.65 -7.53
N GLN A 152 -4.02 8.77 -8.18
CA GLN A 152 -3.57 7.41 -8.45
C GLN A 152 -2.34 7.40 -9.37
N ALA A 153 -2.36 8.18 -10.46
CA ALA A 153 -1.20 8.31 -11.33
C ALA A 153 0.02 8.81 -10.56
N PHE A 154 -0.16 9.80 -9.69
CA PHE A 154 0.93 10.32 -8.86
C PHE A 154 1.46 9.28 -7.88
N TYR A 155 0.59 8.54 -7.21
CA TYR A 155 1.02 7.49 -6.28
C TYR A 155 1.71 6.33 -7.01
N PHE A 156 1.32 5.98 -8.23
CA PHE A 156 1.99 4.98 -9.06
C PHE A 156 3.40 5.37 -9.50
N THR A 157 3.76 6.66 -9.49
CA THR A 157 5.15 7.08 -9.77
C THR A 157 6.16 6.50 -8.77
N GLY A 158 5.71 6.15 -7.56
CA GLY A 158 6.52 5.44 -6.57
C GLY A 158 7.09 4.14 -7.11
N ALA A 159 6.34 3.38 -7.92
CA ALA A 159 6.82 2.16 -8.54
C ALA A 159 7.99 2.41 -9.52
N SER A 160 7.88 3.48 -10.33
CA SER A 160 8.95 3.83 -11.28
C SER A 160 10.24 4.27 -10.59
N LEU A 161 10.14 4.91 -9.44
CA LEU A 161 11.29 5.35 -8.65
C LEU A 161 11.94 4.21 -7.88
N SER A 162 11.19 3.18 -7.53
CA SER A 162 11.65 2.08 -6.66
C SER A 162 12.87 1.36 -7.22
N GLY A 163 12.93 1.09 -8.53
CA GLY A 163 14.06 0.40 -9.14
C GLY A 163 15.39 1.13 -8.97
N SER A 164 15.40 2.47 -9.10
CA SER A 164 16.59 3.28 -8.90
C SER A 164 17.01 3.32 -7.43
N PHE A 165 16.04 3.48 -6.52
CA PHE A 165 16.31 3.47 -5.08
C PHE A 165 16.78 2.11 -4.59
N SER A 166 16.15 1.01 -5.04
CA SER A 166 16.53 -0.36 -4.69
C SER A 166 17.98 -0.66 -5.05
N GLY A 167 18.41 -0.33 -6.28
CA GLY A 167 19.79 -0.57 -6.72
C GLY A 167 20.83 0.20 -5.90
N LEU A 168 20.55 1.49 -5.60
CA LEU A 168 21.43 2.31 -4.76
C LEU A 168 21.50 1.78 -3.33
N LEU A 169 20.34 1.46 -2.75
CA LEU A 169 20.22 0.94 -1.39
C LEU A 169 20.94 -0.41 -1.26
N ALA A 170 20.68 -1.35 -2.15
CA ALA A 170 21.33 -2.64 -2.17
C ALA A 170 22.86 -2.50 -2.28
N THR A 171 23.36 -1.63 -3.17
CA THR A 171 24.81 -1.40 -3.33
C THR A 171 25.43 -0.80 -2.06
N ALA A 172 24.73 0.09 -1.38
CA ALA A 172 25.22 0.70 -0.14
C ALA A 172 25.24 -0.30 1.02
N LEU A 173 24.17 -1.07 1.19
CA LEU A 173 24.00 -2.00 2.31
C LEU A 173 24.83 -3.28 2.17
N ARG A 174 25.09 -3.73 0.95
CA ARG A 174 25.98 -4.88 0.70
C ARG A 174 27.42 -4.64 1.18
N LYS A 175 27.85 -3.38 1.32
CA LYS A 175 29.15 -3.06 1.95
C LYS A 175 29.23 -3.50 3.42
N MET A 176 28.10 -3.85 4.03
CA MET A 176 28.03 -4.39 5.39
C MET A 176 28.25 -5.90 5.44
N ASP A 177 28.66 -6.54 4.32
CA ASP A 177 29.00 -7.96 4.29
C ASP A 177 30.04 -8.33 5.36
N GLY A 178 29.81 -9.46 6.03
CA GLY A 178 30.67 -9.92 7.12
C GLY A 178 30.42 -9.28 8.49
N ILE A 179 29.67 -8.18 8.59
CA ILE A 179 29.31 -7.59 9.88
C ILE A 179 28.39 -8.56 10.63
N SER A 180 28.75 -8.88 11.87
CA SER A 180 28.05 -9.87 12.71
C SER A 180 27.90 -11.25 12.08
N GLY A 181 28.76 -11.61 11.11
CA GLY A 181 28.72 -12.89 10.42
C GLY A 181 27.55 -13.03 9.42
N GLN A 182 26.90 -11.93 9.07
CA GLN A 182 25.79 -11.91 8.11
C GLN A 182 26.29 -11.51 6.71
N HIS A 183 25.62 -12.03 5.68
CA HIS A 183 25.87 -11.66 4.29
C HIS A 183 25.30 -10.28 3.94
N GLY A 184 25.90 -9.59 2.99
CA GLY A 184 25.49 -8.24 2.58
C GLY A 184 24.02 -8.15 2.13
N TRP A 185 23.49 -9.18 1.45
CA TRP A 185 22.09 -9.23 1.04
C TRP A 185 21.09 -9.29 2.23
N GLN A 186 21.48 -9.90 3.37
CA GLN A 186 20.63 -9.99 4.55
C GLN A 186 20.40 -8.61 5.17
N TRP A 187 21.42 -7.75 5.16
CA TRP A 187 21.31 -6.38 5.65
C TRP A 187 20.31 -5.54 4.89
N VAL A 188 20.14 -5.78 3.58
CA VAL A 188 19.12 -5.11 2.78
C VAL A 188 17.74 -5.36 3.36
N PHE A 189 17.39 -6.62 3.61
CA PHE A 189 16.08 -7.00 4.15
C PHE A 189 15.89 -6.58 5.61
N TYR A 190 16.92 -6.63 6.46
CA TYR A 190 16.82 -6.15 7.83
C TYR A 190 16.51 -4.65 7.89
N ILE A 191 17.27 -3.84 7.20
CA ILE A 191 17.15 -2.38 7.28
C ILE A 191 15.84 -1.93 6.66
N GLU A 192 15.47 -2.48 5.51
CA GLU A 192 14.23 -2.12 4.82
C GLU A 192 12.99 -2.58 5.61
N GLY A 193 12.99 -3.82 6.09
CA GLY A 193 11.88 -4.32 6.90
C GLY A 193 11.69 -3.55 8.18
N ILE A 194 12.76 -3.22 8.92
CA ILE A 194 12.71 -2.39 10.14
C ILE A 194 12.19 -0.98 9.81
N PHE A 195 12.67 -0.38 8.70
CA PHE A 195 12.20 0.93 8.27
C PHE A 195 10.70 0.91 7.91
N THR A 196 10.25 -0.14 7.23
CA THR A 196 8.82 -0.35 6.90
C THR A 196 7.97 -0.49 8.17
N VAL A 197 8.44 -1.24 9.18
CA VAL A 197 7.78 -1.34 10.48
C VAL A 197 7.66 0.04 11.14
N ALA A 198 8.72 0.83 11.14
CA ALA A 198 8.70 2.19 11.71
C ALA A 198 7.68 3.09 10.97
N VAL A 199 7.66 3.06 9.64
CA VAL A 199 6.69 3.78 8.83
C VAL A 199 5.28 3.29 9.11
N ALA A 200 5.05 1.99 9.25
CA ALA A 200 3.74 1.42 9.58
C ALA A 200 3.19 1.92 10.93
N ILE A 201 4.05 2.01 11.94
CA ILE A 201 3.66 2.58 13.24
C ILE A 201 3.23 4.04 13.09
N VAL A 202 3.97 4.84 12.33
CA VAL A 202 3.61 6.24 12.06
C VAL A 202 2.28 6.35 11.31
N CYS A 203 2.00 5.42 10.39
CA CYS A 203 0.75 5.38 9.61
C CYS A 203 -0.50 5.22 10.49
N TYR A 204 -0.45 4.54 11.64
CA TYR A 204 -1.59 4.45 12.57
C TYR A 204 -2.06 5.81 13.07
N PHE A 205 -1.17 6.80 13.14
CA PHE A 205 -1.47 8.14 13.60
C PHE A 205 -1.87 9.09 12.47
N ILE A 206 -1.43 8.82 11.24
CA ILE A 206 -1.65 9.73 10.10
C ILE A 206 -2.87 9.33 9.28
N ILE A 207 -3.14 8.02 9.09
CA ILE A 207 -4.22 7.54 8.22
C ILE A 207 -5.56 7.65 8.92
N PRO A 208 -6.54 8.42 8.38
CA PRO A 208 -7.90 8.50 8.93
C PRO A 208 -8.80 7.38 8.39
N ASN A 209 -9.89 7.09 9.08
CA ASN A 209 -10.89 6.13 8.61
C ASN A 209 -11.77 6.66 7.46
N GLY A 210 -11.80 7.97 7.28
CA GLY A 210 -12.64 8.65 6.30
C GLY A 210 -12.90 10.09 6.70
N PRO A 211 -13.70 10.86 5.93
CA PRO A 211 -13.95 12.28 6.22
C PRO A 211 -14.58 12.51 7.58
N ARG A 212 -15.51 11.65 8.02
CA ARG A 212 -16.24 11.79 9.31
C ARG A 212 -15.30 11.74 10.51
N GLY A 213 -14.31 10.84 10.50
CA GLY A 213 -13.36 10.63 11.60
C GLY A 213 -12.03 11.37 11.42
N CYS A 214 -11.89 12.22 10.43
CA CYS A 214 -10.65 12.93 10.15
C CYS A 214 -10.50 14.12 11.10
N PHE A 215 -9.50 14.08 11.98
CA PHE A 215 -9.19 15.17 12.93
C PHE A 215 -8.63 16.43 12.25
N MET A 216 -8.18 16.30 11.01
CA MET A 216 -7.59 17.41 10.21
C MET A 216 -8.63 18.26 9.49
N LEU A 217 -9.89 17.83 9.46
CA LEU A 217 -10.99 18.52 8.76
C LEU A 217 -11.88 19.25 9.76
N SER A 218 -12.25 20.48 9.44
CA SER A 218 -13.32 21.19 10.15
C SER A 218 -14.69 20.53 9.92
N PRO A 219 -15.67 20.72 10.80
CA PRO A 219 -17.01 20.17 10.60
C PRO A 219 -17.63 20.52 9.25
N LEU A 220 -17.47 21.77 8.81
CA LEU A 220 -17.96 22.26 7.51
C LEU A 220 -17.27 21.56 6.33
N GLU A 221 -15.96 21.34 6.42
CA GLU A 221 -15.21 20.66 5.35
C GLU A 221 -15.59 19.18 5.24
N ARG A 222 -15.91 18.52 6.37
CA ARG A 222 -16.40 17.13 6.38
C ARG A 222 -17.72 17.02 5.62
N GLU A 223 -18.65 17.94 5.90
CA GLU A 223 -19.96 17.99 5.24
C GLU A 223 -19.83 18.24 3.73
N LEU A 224 -19.01 19.21 3.34
CA LEU A 224 -18.71 19.51 1.93
C LEU A 224 -18.13 18.32 1.17
N ILE A 225 -17.24 17.54 1.80
CA ILE A 225 -16.66 16.34 1.17
C ILE A 225 -17.74 15.27 0.98
N MET A 226 -18.58 15.06 1.99
CA MET A 226 -19.67 14.08 1.91
C MET A 226 -20.70 14.45 0.85
N GLU A 227 -21.10 15.71 0.77
CA GLU A 227 -22.01 16.20 -0.27
C GLU A 227 -21.41 16.03 -1.67
N ARG A 228 -20.12 16.34 -1.85
CA ARG A 228 -19.45 16.15 -3.14
C ARG A 228 -19.40 14.69 -3.59
N GLN A 229 -19.38 13.75 -2.67
CA GLN A 229 -19.40 12.33 -2.98
C GLN A 229 -20.79 11.82 -3.37
N HIS A 230 -21.84 12.34 -2.74
CA HIS A 230 -23.24 11.95 -3.02
C HIS A 230 -23.80 12.61 -4.28
N ALA A 231 -23.21 13.71 -4.74
CA ALA A 231 -23.66 14.44 -5.92
C ALA A 231 -22.55 14.55 -6.99
N PRO A 232 -22.20 13.45 -7.67
CA PRO A 232 -21.12 13.44 -8.66
C PRO A 232 -21.38 14.33 -9.89
N THR A 233 -22.57 14.89 -10.01
CA THR A 233 -23.01 15.69 -11.18
C THR A 233 -22.95 17.20 -10.94
N TYR A 234 -22.66 17.67 -9.71
CA TYR A 234 -22.52 19.10 -9.48
C TYR A 234 -21.28 19.66 -10.19
N ARG A 235 -21.50 20.47 -11.24
CA ARG A 235 -20.45 21.29 -11.83
C ARG A 235 -19.91 22.23 -10.76
N TYR A 236 -18.63 22.49 -10.80
CA TYR A 236 -17.92 23.47 -9.97
C TYR A 236 -18.59 24.87 -9.97
N GLN A 237 -19.46 25.14 -10.94
CA GLN A 237 -20.23 26.39 -11.10
C GLN A 237 -21.37 26.54 -10.09
N ASP A 238 -21.87 25.47 -9.49
CA ASP A 238 -23.00 25.48 -8.57
C ASP A 238 -22.59 25.62 -7.09
N LEU A 239 -21.30 25.52 -6.79
CA LEU A 239 -20.74 25.66 -5.44
C LEU A 239 -20.97 27.01 -4.75
N PRO A 240 -21.01 28.18 -5.45
CA PRO A 240 -21.28 29.47 -4.80
C PRO A 240 -22.65 29.55 -4.15
N HIS A 241 -23.68 28.93 -4.75
CA HIS A 241 -25.02 28.89 -4.20
C HIS A 241 -25.13 27.99 -2.96
N LEU A 242 -24.37 26.88 -2.93
CA LEU A 242 -24.33 25.99 -1.77
C LEU A 242 -23.61 26.65 -0.58
N ALA A 243 -22.53 27.35 -0.84
CA ALA A 243 -21.77 28.11 0.18
C ALA A 243 -22.60 29.25 0.80
N LEU A 244 -23.52 29.85 0.04
CA LEU A 244 -24.47 30.84 0.54
C LEU A 244 -25.58 30.20 1.38
N LYS A 245 -26.10 29.05 0.96
CA LYS A 245 -27.11 28.28 1.70
C LYS A 245 -26.59 27.77 3.04
N LEU A 246 -25.31 27.37 3.12
CA LEU A 246 -24.66 26.92 4.36
C LEU A 246 -24.41 28.06 5.36
N LYS A 247 -24.37 29.32 4.91
CA LYS A 247 -24.31 30.49 5.81
C LYS A 247 -25.62 30.82 6.49
N GLU A 248 -26.73 30.38 5.92
CA GLU A 248 -28.10 30.62 6.47
C GLU A 248 -28.62 29.50 7.36
N VAL A 249 -28.05 28.31 7.32
CA VAL A 249 -28.46 27.19 8.17
C VAL A 249 -27.91 27.36 9.57
N LYS A 250 -28.71 27.97 10.44
CA LYS A 250 -28.53 27.86 11.90
C LYS A 250 -28.65 26.37 12.29
N PHE A 251 -27.63 25.84 12.90
CA PHE A 251 -27.60 24.48 13.45
C PHE A 251 -28.71 24.32 14.50
N GLU A 252 -29.77 23.60 14.15
CA GLU A 252 -30.57 22.87 15.12
C GLU A 252 -30.15 21.40 15.07
N PRO A 253 -29.78 20.81 16.20
CA PRO A 253 -29.43 19.39 16.25
C PRO A 253 -30.72 18.56 16.13
N THR A 254 -31.07 18.10 14.95
CA THR A 254 -32.12 17.11 14.74
C THR A 254 -31.60 15.72 15.04
N SER A 255 -32.21 15.16 16.09
CA SER A 255 -32.14 13.78 16.50
C SER A 255 -32.45 12.80 15.36
N GLU A 256 -31.70 11.71 15.35
CA GLU A 256 -32.10 10.37 14.92
C GLU A 256 -32.99 10.25 13.69
N ASN A 257 -32.31 10.05 12.54
CA ASN A 257 -32.79 9.08 11.55
C ASN A 257 -31.53 8.50 10.87
N GLU A 258 -30.96 7.47 11.48
CA GLU A 258 -30.09 6.52 10.81
C GLU A 258 -30.91 5.77 9.76
N GLY A 259 -31.04 6.36 8.59
CA GLY A 259 -31.44 5.65 7.39
C GLY A 259 -30.40 4.57 7.12
N GLN A 260 -30.70 3.34 7.55
CA GLN A 260 -30.00 2.16 7.07
C GLN A 260 -30.01 2.21 5.54
N LEU A 261 -28.88 2.64 4.98
CA LEU A 261 -28.55 2.28 3.60
C LEU A 261 -28.57 0.74 3.58
N LEU A 262 -29.63 0.18 2.98
CA LEU A 262 -29.76 -1.25 2.68
C LEU A 262 -28.62 -1.62 1.72
N THR A 263 -27.42 -1.77 2.26
CA THR A 263 -26.30 -2.37 1.53
C THR A 263 -26.70 -3.81 1.26
N PRO A 264 -26.71 -4.25 0.01
CA PRO A 264 -26.99 -5.64 -0.28
C PRO A 264 -26.01 -6.52 0.50
N PRO A 265 -26.42 -7.70 0.97
CA PRO A 265 -25.56 -8.56 1.75
C PRO A 265 -24.26 -8.79 0.97
N TRP A 266 -23.12 -8.65 1.64
CA TRP A 266 -21.76 -8.62 1.10
C TRP A 266 -21.46 -9.70 0.03
N TYR A 267 -22.07 -10.90 0.18
CA TYR A 267 -21.91 -11.99 -0.78
C TYR A 267 -22.55 -11.69 -2.15
N LYS A 268 -23.65 -10.90 -2.21
CA LYS A 268 -24.26 -10.47 -3.47
C LYS A 268 -23.39 -9.44 -4.21
N GLU A 269 -22.68 -8.57 -3.49
CA GLU A 269 -21.71 -7.66 -4.11
C GLU A 269 -20.50 -8.43 -4.63
N VAL A 270 -20.00 -9.41 -3.89
CA VAL A 270 -18.91 -10.29 -4.33
C VAL A 270 -19.31 -11.07 -5.58
N LEU A 271 -20.51 -11.69 -5.59
CA LEU A 271 -21.01 -12.39 -6.78
C LEU A 271 -21.19 -11.47 -7.99
N ARG A 272 -21.69 -10.25 -7.82
CA ARG A 272 -21.77 -9.26 -8.90
C ARG A 272 -20.40 -8.91 -9.45
N THR A 273 -19.38 -8.77 -8.60
CA THR A 273 -18.02 -8.49 -9.01
C THR A 273 -17.43 -9.63 -9.83
N PHE A 274 -17.75 -10.88 -9.52
CA PHE A 274 -17.33 -12.05 -10.31
C PHE A 274 -18.08 -12.21 -11.64
N ILE A 275 -19.28 -11.63 -11.79
CA ILE A 275 -20.10 -11.71 -13.00
C ILE A 275 -19.85 -10.50 -13.92
N ASP A 276 -19.29 -9.40 -13.41
CA ASP A 276 -19.07 -8.17 -14.18
C ASP A 276 -17.85 -8.33 -15.12
N GLU A 277 -18.13 -8.42 -16.41
CA GLU A 277 -17.10 -8.52 -17.48
C GLU A 277 -16.04 -7.41 -17.41
N ARG A 278 -16.38 -6.24 -16.86
CA ARG A 278 -15.47 -5.09 -16.71
C ARG A 278 -14.33 -5.37 -15.74
N VAL A 279 -14.56 -6.23 -14.73
CA VAL A 279 -13.53 -6.61 -13.76
C VAL A 279 -12.48 -7.48 -14.42
N TYR A 280 -12.88 -8.37 -15.32
CA TYR A 280 -11.94 -9.21 -16.09
C TYR A 280 -11.16 -8.38 -17.11
N LEU A 281 -11.83 -7.45 -17.82
CA LEU A 281 -11.16 -6.57 -18.77
C LEU A 281 -10.14 -5.65 -18.10
N THR A 282 -10.43 -5.08 -16.93
CA THR A 282 -9.47 -4.25 -16.19
C THR A 282 -8.34 -5.09 -15.59
N GLY A 283 -8.58 -6.34 -15.21
CA GLY A 283 -7.55 -7.27 -14.76
C GLY A 283 -6.58 -7.70 -15.87
N ILE A 284 -7.09 -7.89 -17.08
CA ILE A 284 -6.28 -8.29 -18.26
C ILE A 284 -5.49 -7.10 -18.85
N LEU A 285 -6.06 -5.89 -18.82
CA LEU A 285 -5.41 -4.68 -19.36
C LEU A 285 -4.49 -3.98 -18.35
N GLY A 286 -4.45 -4.43 -17.10
CA GLY A 286 -3.60 -3.88 -16.04
C GLY A 286 -2.26 -4.60 -15.84
N PHE A 287 -1.90 -5.53 -16.75
CA PHE A 287 -0.59 -6.19 -16.81
C PHE A 287 0.23 -5.71 -17.97
#